data_08c2f808010fe0bda6de05c97c90f2bf
#
_entry.id   08c2f808010fe0bda6de05c97c90f2bf
#
_cell.length_a   1.000
_cell.length_b   1.000
_cell.length_c   1.000
_cell.angle_alpha   90.00
_cell.angle_beta   90.00
_cell.angle_gamma   90.00
#
_symmetry.space_group_name_H-M   'P 1'
#
loop_
_entity.id
_entity.type
_entity.pdbx_description
1 polymer ?
#
loop_
_entity_poly.entity_id
_entity_poly.type
_entity_poly.pdbx_seq_one_letter_code
_entity_poly.pdbx_strand_id
1 'polypeptide(L)'
;MGKHETSYARVERDLYPTREQWVTEALLAHVDLSGRSVWEPAAGTGDMAEVLKAAGAHVFCSDICDHGYPLNAVGDFTLMDMGRRFDAIVTNPPGGPRNGLAEHFIETGLQHIARGGLLALLLPADFDAAGRRRALFAECAAFRAKIVLTRRIVWFVRPDGKREAPKENHAWFIWEWTMLRGRTAPSVFYAPTDPNSGD
;
A
#
# COMPACT_ATOMS: atom_id res chain seq x y z
N MET A 1 -14.33 -21.85 17.86
CA MET A 1 -13.97 -20.67 17.06
C MET A 1 -13.07 -21.15 15.93
N GLY A 2 -13.63 -21.26 14.72
CA GLY A 2 -12.92 -21.82 13.56
C GLY A 2 -11.84 -20.87 13.07
N LYS A 3 -10.63 -21.37 12.92
CA LYS A 3 -9.59 -20.72 12.14
C LYS A 3 -10.11 -20.60 10.71
N HIS A 4 -10.32 -19.38 10.22
CA HIS A 4 -10.43 -19.15 8.79
C HIS A 4 -9.05 -19.41 8.17
N GLU A 5 -8.80 -20.65 7.77
CA GLU A 5 -7.72 -20.94 6.85
C GLU A 5 -8.08 -20.29 5.51
N THR A 6 -7.24 -19.37 5.07
CA THR A 6 -7.32 -18.83 3.72
C THR A 6 -7.11 -19.99 2.76
N SER A 7 -8.14 -20.37 2.00
CA SER A 7 -8.14 -21.53 1.10
C SER A 7 -7.32 -21.34 -0.19
N TYR A 8 -6.50 -20.29 -0.27
CA TYR A 8 -5.58 -20.05 -1.37
C TYR A 8 -4.21 -20.61 -1.02
N ALA A 9 -3.63 -21.42 -1.94
CA ALA A 9 -2.19 -21.60 -1.94
C ALA A 9 -1.58 -20.19 -2.00
N ARG A 10 -0.71 -19.84 -1.05
CA ARG A 10 0.04 -18.58 -1.10
C ARG A 10 0.78 -18.52 -2.42
N VAL A 11 0.59 -17.41 -3.16
CA VAL A 11 1.37 -17.18 -4.37
C VAL A 11 2.82 -17.02 -3.96
N GLU A 12 3.73 -17.58 -4.76
CA GLU A 12 5.16 -17.49 -4.51
C GLU A 12 5.54 -16.00 -4.30
N ARG A 13 6.23 -15.73 -3.19
CA ARG A 13 6.66 -14.39 -2.78
C ARG A 13 5.55 -13.36 -2.56
N ASP A 14 4.32 -13.82 -2.25
CA ASP A 14 3.17 -12.94 -2.00
C ASP A 14 2.91 -11.91 -3.13
N LEU A 15 3.09 -12.30 -4.40
CA LEU A 15 2.82 -11.43 -5.55
C LEU A 15 1.30 -11.27 -5.76
N TYR A 16 0.76 -10.15 -5.30
CA TYR A 16 -0.63 -9.74 -5.49
C TYR A 16 -0.69 -8.41 -6.27
N PRO A 17 -0.63 -8.45 -7.62
CA PRO A 17 -0.62 -7.23 -8.44
C PRO A 17 -1.89 -6.42 -8.23
N THR A 18 -1.74 -5.11 -8.00
CA THR A 18 -2.86 -4.18 -7.80
C THR A 18 -3.43 -3.73 -9.15
N ARG A 19 -3.98 -4.68 -9.92
CA ARG A 19 -4.44 -4.47 -11.31
C ARG A 19 -5.66 -3.57 -11.42
N GLU A 20 -6.47 -3.49 -10.37
CA GLU A 20 -7.66 -2.65 -10.38
C GLU A 20 -7.25 -1.19 -10.08
N GLN A 21 -7.18 -0.35 -11.12
CA GLN A 21 -6.71 1.05 -11.06
C GLN A 21 -7.42 1.88 -10.00
N TRP A 22 -8.75 1.66 -9.83
CA TRP A 22 -9.55 2.36 -8.84
C TRP A 22 -8.99 2.26 -7.40
N VAL A 23 -8.22 1.22 -7.11
CA VAL A 23 -7.58 1.04 -5.78
C VAL A 23 -6.56 2.13 -5.52
N THR A 24 -5.71 2.40 -6.50
CA THR A 24 -4.71 3.47 -6.44
C THR A 24 -5.36 4.85 -6.59
N GLU A 25 -6.36 4.97 -7.47
CA GLU A 25 -7.15 6.20 -7.63
C GLU A 25 -7.88 6.60 -6.34
N ALA A 26 -8.33 5.63 -5.53
CA ALA A 26 -8.91 5.89 -4.21
C ALA A 26 -7.92 6.58 -3.25
N LEU A 27 -6.62 6.27 -3.32
CA LEU A 27 -5.60 7.02 -2.60
C LEU A 27 -5.46 8.43 -3.17
N LEU A 28 -5.34 8.55 -4.50
CA LEU A 28 -5.11 9.82 -5.21
C LEU A 28 -6.27 10.81 -5.05
N ALA A 29 -7.48 10.33 -4.75
CA ALA A 29 -8.61 11.19 -4.40
C ALA A 29 -8.40 11.99 -3.08
N HIS A 30 -7.46 11.56 -2.24
CA HIS A 30 -7.19 12.16 -0.93
C HIS A 30 -5.75 12.69 -0.80
N VAL A 31 -4.86 12.31 -1.73
CA VAL A 31 -3.43 12.64 -1.69
C VAL A 31 -2.97 13.11 -3.06
N ASP A 32 -2.48 14.34 -3.15
CA ASP A 32 -1.85 14.85 -4.37
C ASP A 32 -0.38 14.44 -4.42
N LEU A 33 -0.02 13.64 -5.42
CA LEU A 33 1.33 13.17 -5.71
C LEU A 33 1.93 13.77 -6.99
N SER A 34 1.23 14.70 -7.65
CA SER A 34 1.71 15.35 -8.86
C SER A 34 3.03 16.09 -8.61
N GLY A 35 4.03 15.83 -9.47
CA GLY A 35 5.37 16.39 -9.35
C GLY A 35 6.22 15.86 -8.20
N ARG A 36 5.69 14.94 -7.36
CA ARG A 36 6.43 14.37 -6.23
C ARG A 36 7.31 13.19 -6.66
N SER A 37 8.44 13.03 -5.99
CA SER A 37 9.25 11.81 -6.07
C SER A 37 8.59 10.71 -5.25
N VAL A 38 8.13 9.65 -5.90
CA VAL A 38 7.45 8.53 -5.28
C VAL A 38 8.28 7.26 -5.42
N TRP A 39 8.43 6.49 -4.35
CA TRP A 39 9.02 5.16 -4.40
C TRP A 39 7.94 4.09 -4.24
N GLU A 40 7.87 3.18 -5.21
CA GLU A 40 7.13 1.94 -5.11
C GLU A 40 8.10 0.77 -4.95
N PRO A 41 8.29 0.27 -3.70
CA PRO A 41 9.32 -0.72 -3.39
C PRO A 41 8.90 -2.18 -3.58
N ALA A 42 7.66 -2.45 -3.97
CA ALA A 42 7.14 -3.77 -4.33
C ALA A 42 6.31 -3.68 -5.60
N ALA A 43 6.96 -3.20 -6.68
CA ALA A 43 6.29 -2.78 -7.90
C ALA A 43 5.62 -3.92 -8.68
N GLY A 44 6.04 -5.17 -8.47
CA GLY A 44 5.47 -6.34 -9.11
C GLY A 44 5.41 -6.19 -10.62
N THR A 45 4.20 -6.23 -11.19
CA THR A 45 3.92 -6.03 -12.62
C THR A 45 3.73 -4.57 -13.01
N GLY A 46 3.93 -3.62 -12.09
CA GLY A 46 3.90 -2.17 -12.37
C GLY A 46 2.52 -1.54 -12.42
N ASP A 47 1.47 -2.28 -12.13
CA ASP A 47 0.09 -1.79 -12.25
C ASP A 47 -0.16 -0.50 -11.45
N MET A 48 0.30 -0.46 -10.20
CA MET A 48 0.19 0.72 -9.34
C MET A 48 1.10 1.87 -9.84
N ALA A 49 2.34 1.54 -10.23
CA ALA A 49 3.30 2.53 -10.71
C ALA A 49 2.77 3.29 -11.92
N GLU A 50 2.09 2.63 -12.84
CA GLU A 50 1.53 3.28 -14.04
C GLU A 50 0.40 4.26 -13.67
N VAL A 51 -0.45 3.94 -12.70
CA VAL A 51 -1.49 4.86 -12.20
C VAL A 51 -0.87 6.08 -11.53
N LEU A 52 0.18 5.87 -10.71
CA LEU A 52 0.91 6.97 -10.06
C LEU A 52 1.60 7.89 -11.08
N LYS A 53 2.23 7.32 -12.12
CA LYS A 53 2.84 8.09 -13.22
C LYS A 53 1.80 8.87 -14.00
N ALA A 54 0.67 8.25 -14.32
CA ALA A 54 -0.44 8.93 -15.01
C ALA A 54 -0.99 10.11 -14.22
N ALA A 55 -0.92 10.06 -12.89
CA ALA A 55 -1.26 11.17 -12.00
C ALA A 55 -0.15 12.24 -11.88
N GLY A 56 0.94 12.13 -12.64
CA GLY A 56 2.02 13.11 -12.69
C GLY A 56 3.13 12.90 -11.66
N ALA A 57 3.18 11.75 -10.96
CA ALA A 57 4.26 11.44 -10.03
C ALA A 57 5.55 10.99 -10.76
N HIS A 58 6.70 11.29 -10.18
CA HIS A 58 8.00 10.77 -10.60
C HIS A 58 8.29 9.47 -9.85
N VAL A 59 7.92 8.33 -10.44
CA VAL A 59 7.95 7.04 -9.73
C VAL A 59 9.28 6.33 -9.91
N PHE A 60 9.92 5.99 -8.80
CA PHE A 60 11.04 5.06 -8.70
C PHE A 60 10.48 3.70 -8.30
N CYS A 61 10.68 2.69 -9.14
CA CYS A 61 10.18 1.35 -8.93
C CYS A 61 11.30 0.41 -8.52
N SER A 62 11.09 -0.36 -7.45
CA SER A 62 11.95 -1.49 -7.11
C SER A 62 11.10 -2.69 -6.70
N ASP A 63 11.71 -3.85 -6.71
CA ASP A 63 11.12 -5.10 -6.23
C ASP A 63 12.24 -6.05 -5.80
N ILE A 64 11.92 -7.04 -5.00
CA ILE A 64 12.88 -8.07 -4.59
C ILE A 64 13.29 -8.97 -5.77
N CYS A 65 12.48 -9.03 -6.81
CA CYS A 65 12.77 -9.77 -8.04
C CYS A 65 12.13 -9.09 -9.27
N ASP A 66 12.64 -9.47 -10.44
CA ASP A 66 12.11 -9.01 -11.72
C ASP A 66 10.85 -9.80 -12.10
N HIS A 67 9.74 -9.09 -12.27
CA HIS A 67 8.45 -9.60 -12.74
C HIS A 67 8.13 -9.17 -14.19
N GLY A 68 9.13 -8.71 -14.95
CA GLY A 68 9.00 -8.25 -16.33
C GLY A 68 8.56 -6.79 -16.48
N TYR A 69 8.46 -6.03 -15.38
CA TYR A 69 8.24 -4.60 -15.40
C TYR A 69 9.58 -3.85 -15.27
N PRO A 70 9.80 -2.74 -16.00
CA PRO A 70 11.05 -1.99 -15.90
C PRO A 70 11.29 -1.44 -14.50
N LEU A 71 12.23 -2.02 -13.77
CA LEU A 71 12.61 -1.60 -12.42
C LEU A 71 13.82 -0.66 -12.48
N ASN A 72 13.87 0.30 -11.56
CA ASN A 72 15.03 1.15 -11.33
C ASN A 72 16.07 0.45 -10.45
N ALA A 73 15.64 -0.47 -9.59
CA ALA A 73 16.51 -1.30 -8.76
C ALA A 73 15.84 -2.64 -8.43
N VAL A 74 16.66 -3.68 -8.21
CA VAL A 74 16.20 -4.97 -7.69
C VAL A 74 16.86 -5.20 -6.32
N GLY A 75 16.05 -5.49 -5.30
CA GLY A 75 16.55 -5.74 -3.96
C GLY A 75 15.46 -5.75 -2.92
N ASP A 76 15.82 -6.21 -1.72
CA ASP A 76 14.91 -6.22 -0.57
C ASP A 76 14.77 -4.80 -0.01
N PHE A 77 13.57 -4.24 -0.09
CA PHE A 77 13.24 -2.90 0.41
C PHE A 77 13.68 -2.68 1.85
N THR A 78 13.53 -3.71 2.69
CA THR A 78 13.86 -3.61 4.12
C THR A 78 15.36 -3.50 4.41
N LEU A 79 16.20 -3.75 3.40
CA LEU A 79 17.64 -3.70 3.46
C LEU A 79 18.27 -2.63 2.55
N MET A 80 17.46 -2.00 1.67
CA MET A 80 17.94 -1.01 0.71
C MET A 80 18.25 0.32 1.40
N ASP A 81 19.47 0.83 1.21
CA ASP A 81 19.79 2.23 1.51
C ASP A 81 19.89 3.00 0.19
N MET A 82 18.98 3.92 -0.03
CA MET A 82 18.92 4.72 -1.26
C MET A 82 19.81 5.98 -1.23
N GLY A 83 20.45 6.28 -0.10
CA GLY A 83 21.22 7.50 0.09
C GLY A 83 20.40 8.79 -0.09
N ARG A 84 19.08 8.69 -0.27
CA ARG A 84 18.14 9.80 -0.44
C ARG A 84 16.78 9.47 0.19
N ARG A 85 15.97 10.50 0.36
CA ARG A 85 14.59 10.36 0.81
C ARG A 85 13.62 10.70 -0.32
N PHE A 86 12.42 10.15 -0.22
CA PHE A 86 11.35 10.36 -1.19
C PHE A 86 10.24 11.22 -0.59
N ASP A 87 9.53 11.97 -1.43
CA ASP A 87 8.36 12.75 -1.00
C ASP A 87 7.19 11.82 -0.65
N ALA A 88 7.14 10.64 -1.27
CA ALA A 88 6.19 9.61 -0.89
C ALA A 88 6.77 8.20 -1.10
N ILE A 89 6.28 7.25 -0.30
CA ILE A 89 6.39 5.82 -0.56
C ILE A 89 4.96 5.28 -0.64
N VAL A 90 4.63 4.64 -1.76
CA VAL A 90 3.29 4.10 -2.01
C VAL A 90 3.44 2.67 -2.48
N THR A 91 2.82 1.71 -1.78
CA THR A 91 2.97 0.30 -2.14
C THR A 91 1.86 -0.58 -1.58
N ASN A 92 1.68 -1.73 -2.23
CA ASN A 92 0.99 -2.89 -1.71
C ASN A 92 2.06 -3.89 -1.23
N PRO A 93 2.45 -3.88 0.05
CA PRO A 93 3.56 -4.67 0.52
C PRO A 93 3.20 -6.16 0.59
N PRO A 94 4.18 -7.08 0.44
CA PRO A 94 3.97 -8.48 0.75
C PRO A 94 3.62 -8.66 2.24
N GLY A 95 2.63 -9.50 2.53
CA GLY A 95 2.19 -9.72 3.92
C GLY A 95 3.21 -10.48 4.75
N GLY A 96 3.81 -11.52 4.19
CA GLY A 96 4.64 -12.44 4.92
C GLY A 96 3.89 -13.25 6.00
N PRO A 97 4.57 -14.08 6.78
CA PRO A 97 3.95 -14.81 7.89
C PRO A 97 3.31 -13.86 8.91
N ARG A 98 2.01 -14.05 9.19
CA ARG A 98 1.22 -13.21 10.11
C ARG A 98 1.26 -11.70 9.79
N ASN A 99 1.47 -11.35 8.51
CA ASN A 99 1.68 -9.98 8.05
C ASN A 99 2.88 -9.25 8.70
N GLY A 100 3.89 -9.98 9.16
CA GLY A 100 5.07 -9.39 9.81
C GLY A 100 5.96 -8.62 8.84
N LEU A 101 5.99 -9.02 7.57
CA LEU A 101 6.77 -8.31 6.56
C LEU A 101 6.18 -6.92 6.27
N ALA A 102 4.85 -6.80 6.26
CA ALA A 102 4.20 -5.50 6.12
C ALA A 102 4.52 -4.55 7.31
N GLU A 103 4.74 -5.07 8.52
CA GLU A 103 5.21 -4.26 9.66
C GLU A 103 6.60 -3.68 9.40
N HIS A 104 7.54 -4.49 8.87
CA HIS A 104 8.88 -4.02 8.50
C HIS A 104 8.82 -3.00 7.35
N PHE A 105 7.87 -3.14 6.41
CA PHE A 105 7.66 -2.13 5.36
C PHE A 105 7.23 -0.78 5.94
N ILE A 106 6.40 -0.77 6.99
CA ILE A 106 6.04 0.48 7.68
C ILE A 106 7.28 1.09 8.34
N GLU A 107 8.02 0.31 9.12
CA GLU A 107 9.19 0.78 9.86
C GLU A 107 10.27 1.33 8.92
N THR A 108 10.60 0.60 7.86
CA THR A 108 11.58 1.02 6.84
C THR A 108 11.08 2.23 6.06
N GLY A 109 9.81 2.23 5.63
CA GLY A 109 9.23 3.34 4.89
C GLY A 109 9.29 4.66 5.64
N LEU A 110 9.01 4.64 6.94
CA LEU A 110 9.12 5.82 7.80
C LEU A 110 10.54 6.40 7.89
N GLN A 111 11.57 5.57 7.66
CA GLN A 111 12.96 6.02 7.62
C GLN A 111 13.35 6.65 6.27
N HIS A 112 12.65 6.28 5.18
CA HIS A 112 12.97 6.69 3.81
C HIS A 112 12.12 7.85 3.27
N ILE A 113 11.07 8.28 3.95
CA ILE A 113 10.31 9.47 3.56
C ILE A 113 11.01 10.76 3.97
N ALA A 114 10.89 11.79 3.14
CA ALA A 114 11.39 13.14 3.43
C ALA A 114 10.55 13.81 4.52
N ARG A 115 11.06 14.92 5.06
CA ARG A 115 10.26 15.79 5.96
C ARG A 115 9.09 16.36 5.17
N GLY A 116 7.87 16.21 5.67
CA GLY A 116 6.64 16.56 4.95
C GLY A 116 6.24 15.51 3.91
N GLY A 117 6.96 14.40 3.85
CA GLY A 117 6.65 13.27 3.00
C GLY A 117 5.65 12.33 3.65
N LEU A 118 5.11 11.42 2.85
CA LEU A 118 4.14 10.43 3.30
C LEU A 118 4.53 8.99 2.94
N LEU A 119 4.04 8.07 3.74
CA LEU A 119 4.04 6.64 3.50
C LEU A 119 2.59 6.18 3.37
N ALA A 120 2.23 5.53 2.27
CA ALA A 120 0.91 4.96 2.05
C ALA A 120 1.01 3.47 1.73
N LEU A 121 0.44 2.62 2.57
CA LEU A 121 0.41 1.18 2.37
C LEU A 121 -1.02 0.68 2.21
N LEU A 122 -1.21 -0.17 1.20
CA LEU A 122 -2.45 -0.92 1.01
C LEU A 122 -2.39 -2.19 1.86
N LEU A 123 -3.26 -2.29 2.86
CA LEU A 123 -3.23 -3.38 3.84
C LEU A 123 -4.65 -3.91 4.09
N PRO A 124 -4.81 -5.12 4.69
CA PRO A 124 -6.11 -5.57 5.19
C PRO A 124 -6.77 -4.52 6.09
N ALA A 125 -8.07 -4.33 5.94
CA ALA A 125 -8.77 -3.21 6.59
C ALA A 125 -8.71 -3.24 8.12
N ASP A 126 -8.47 -4.40 8.73
CA ASP A 126 -8.33 -4.60 10.18
C ASP A 126 -6.86 -4.68 10.65
N PHE A 127 -5.91 -4.32 9.76
CA PHE A 127 -4.49 -4.44 10.06
C PHE A 127 -4.09 -3.66 11.33
N ASP A 128 -4.70 -2.51 11.58
CA ASP A 128 -4.48 -1.64 12.75
C ASP A 128 -5.12 -2.17 14.06
N ALA A 129 -6.00 -3.18 13.99
CA ALA A 129 -6.72 -3.69 15.14
C ALA A 129 -5.87 -4.61 16.06
N ALA A 130 -4.74 -5.12 15.57
CA ALA A 130 -3.90 -6.02 16.36
C ALA A 130 -3.11 -5.26 17.44
N GLY A 131 -3.28 -5.67 18.70
CA GLY A 131 -2.62 -5.00 19.84
C GLY A 131 -1.10 -4.89 19.74
N ARG A 132 -0.42 -5.87 19.11
CA ARG A 132 1.03 -5.84 18.87
C ARG A 132 1.50 -4.72 17.93
N ARG A 133 0.57 -4.15 17.11
CA ARG A 133 0.85 -3.07 16.16
C ARG A 133 0.57 -1.68 16.74
N ARG A 134 0.24 -1.60 18.00
CA ARG A 134 -0.12 -0.35 18.68
C ARG A 134 0.93 0.76 18.47
N ALA A 135 2.22 0.39 18.49
CA ALA A 135 3.32 1.33 18.23
C ALA A 135 3.35 1.91 16.82
N LEU A 136 2.81 1.21 15.82
CA LEU A 136 2.76 1.66 14.42
C LEU A 136 1.55 2.56 14.14
N PHE A 137 0.50 2.51 14.97
CA PHE A 137 -0.77 3.21 14.78
C PHE A 137 -1.12 4.11 15.97
N ALA A 138 -1.71 3.54 17.00
CA ALA A 138 -2.26 4.31 18.12
C ALA A 138 -1.20 5.14 18.85
N GLU A 139 0.04 4.71 18.90
CA GLU A 139 1.16 5.40 19.57
C GLU A 139 2.08 6.10 18.57
N CYS A 140 1.89 5.90 17.27
CA CYS A 140 2.70 6.53 16.23
C CYS A 140 2.19 7.95 15.93
N ALA A 141 3.02 8.94 16.23
CA ALA A 141 2.67 10.34 15.93
C ALA A 141 2.60 10.64 14.42
N ALA A 142 3.24 9.83 13.59
CA ALA A 142 3.20 9.96 12.14
C ALA A 142 1.93 9.37 11.53
N PHE A 143 1.22 8.47 12.21
CA PHE A 143 0.00 7.88 11.66
C PHE A 143 -1.08 8.95 11.47
N ARG A 144 -1.49 9.16 10.22
CA ARG A 144 -2.29 10.31 9.79
C ARG A 144 -3.70 9.96 9.40
N ALA A 145 -3.89 8.89 8.61
CA ALA A 145 -5.18 8.59 8.05
C ALA A 145 -5.35 7.12 7.64
N LYS A 146 -6.60 6.73 7.50
CA LYS A 146 -7.04 5.47 6.91
C LYS A 146 -8.11 5.77 5.86
N ILE A 147 -7.93 5.27 4.62
CA ILE A 147 -8.93 5.35 3.57
C ILE A 147 -9.52 3.98 3.38
N VAL A 148 -10.76 3.80 3.77
CA VAL A 148 -11.48 2.52 3.65
C VAL A 148 -11.90 2.32 2.20
N LEU A 149 -11.51 1.21 1.59
CA LEU A 149 -12.01 0.81 0.29
C LEU A 149 -13.40 0.21 0.45
N THR A 150 -14.41 0.82 -0.19
CA THR A 150 -15.82 0.42 -0.09
C THR A 150 -16.14 -0.79 -0.96
N ARG A 151 -15.23 -1.16 -1.86
CA ARG A 151 -15.28 -2.38 -2.67
C ARG A 151 -14.12 -3.29 -2.30
N ARG A 152 -14.31 -4.59 -2.50
CA ARG A 152 -13.24 -5.58 -2.31
C ARG A 152 -12.42 -5.72 -3.58
N ILE A 153 -11.10 -5.83 -3.43
CA ILE A 153 -10.16 -6.02 -4.53
C ILE A 153 -10.26 -7.45 -5.06
N VAL A 154 -10.36 -7.60 -6.37
CA VAL A 154 -10.27 -8.90 -7.04
C VAL A 154 -8.82 -9.15 -7.45
N TRP A 155 -8.12 -9.95 -6.68
CA TRP A 155 -6.70 -10.23 -6.91
C TRP A 155 -6.44 -11.16 -8.10
N PHE A 156 -7.36 -12.08 -8.35
CA PHE A 156 -7.18 -13.12 -9.36
C PHE A 156 -8.38 -13.23 -10.29
N VAL A 157 -8.06 -13.39 -11.58
CA VAL A 157 -9.01 -13.83 -12.60
C VAL A 157 -8.65 -15.27 -12.95
N ARG A 158 -9.61 -16.16 -12.89
CA ARG A 158 -9.44 -17.59 -13.19
C ARG A 158 -9.19 -17.79 -14.68
N PRO A 159 -8.60 -18.93 -15.10
CA PRO A 159 -8.38 -19.22 -16.53
C PRO A 159 -9.66 -19.23 -17.36
N ASP A 160 -10.82 -19.48 -16.74
CA ASP A 160 -12.14 -19.42 -17.39
C ASP A 160 -12.70 -17.99 -17.53
N GLY A 161 -11.89 -16.96 -17.19
CA GLY A 161 -12.27 -15.55 -17.23
C GLY A 161 -13.15 -15.09 -16.05
N LYS A 162 -13.51 -15.99 -15.14
CA LYS A 162 -14.32 -15.62 -13.97
C LYS A 162 -13.43 -14.95 -12.92
N ARG A 163 -13.96 -13.88 -12.36
CA ARG A 163 -13.33 -13.22 -11.21
C ARG A 163 -13.47 -14.12 -9.98
N GLU A 164 -12.37 -14.29 -9.26
CA GLU A 164 -12.43 -14.97 -7.98
C GLU A 164 -13.11 -14.06 -6.95
N ALA A 165 -14.02 -14.64 -6.14
CA ALA A 165 -14.76 -13.84 -5.15
C ALA A 165 -13.78 -13.24 -4.11
N PRO A 166 -13.73 -11.92 -3.96
CA PRO A 166 -12.82 -11.28 -3.01
C PRO A 166 -13.27 -11.58 -1.57
N LYS A 167 -12.33 -11.92 -0.69
CA LYS A 167 -12.63 -12.37 0.68
C LYS A 167 -12.35 -11.31 1.73
N GLU A 168 -11.38 -10.44 1.49
CA GLU A 168 -10.89 -9.49 2.48
C GLU A 168 -11.17 -8.05 2.06
N ASN A 169 -11.52 -7.22 3.02
CA ASN A 169 -11.57 -5.78 2.83
C ASN A 169 -10.17 -5.20 2.99
N HIS A 170 -9.87 -4.16 2.23
CA HIS A 170 -8.59 -3.45 2.30
C HIS A 170 -8.82 -1.97 2.58
N ALA A 171 -7.77 -1.33 3.04
CA ALA A 171 -7.71 0.12 3.24
C ALA A 171 -6.30 0.62 2.95
N TRP A 172 -6.20 1.88 2.53
CA TRP A 172 -4.95 2.59 2.57
C TRP A 172 -4.69 3.10 3.98
N PHE A 173 -3.49 2.89 4.49
CA PHE A 173 -3.01 3.44 5.74
C PHE A 173 -1.92 4.45 5.42
N ILE A 174 -2.03 5.66 5.98
CA ILE A 174 -1.18 6.80 5.65
C ILE A 174 -0.46 7.28 6.90
N TRP A 175 0.86 7.35 6.80
CA TRP A 175 1.74 8.02 7.76
C TRP A 175 2.33 9.25 7.07
N GLU A 176 2.49 10.32 7.82
CA GLU A 176 3.04 11.58 7.31
C GLU A 176 4.08 12.11 8.30
N TRP A 177 5.26 12.46 7.77
CA TRP A 177 6.29 13.08 8.59
C TRP A 177 5.99 14.57 8.74
N THR A 178 5.15 14.94 9.70
CA THR A 178 4.82 16.34 9.96
C THR A 178 5.79 16.97 10.96
N MET A 179 6.12 18.25 10.72
CA MET A 179 6.89 19.08 11.65
C MET A 179 6.00 19.70 12.74
N LEU A 180 4.70 19.51 12.66
CA LEU A 180 3.76 20.10 13.61
C LEU A 180 3.95 19.46 14.99
N ARG A 181 4.28 20.30 15.95
CA ARG A 181 4.30 19.93 17.36
C ARG A 181 2.85 19.70 17.81
N GLY A 182 2.46 18.47 17.90
CA GLY A 182 1.15 18.07 18.40
C GLY A 182 0.64 16.84 17.64
N ARG A 183 0.11 15.87 18.40
CA ARG A 183 -0.61 14.73 17.85
C ARG A 183 -1.94 15.23 17.31
N THR A 184 -2.12 15.18 15.99
CA THR A 184 -3.47 15.27 15.42
C THR A 184 -4.09 13.88 15.46
N ALA A 185 -5.39 13.80 15.78
CA ALA A 185 -6.11 12.54 15.69
C ALA A 185 -6.09 12.03 14.25
N PRO A 186 -5.88 10.73 14.01
CA PRO A 186 -5.98 10.18 12.67
C PRO A 186 -7.39 10.37 12.11
N SER A 187 -7.46 10.62 10.80
CA SER A 187 -8.72 10.76 10.08
C SER A 187 -9.09 9.45 9.38
N VAL A 188 -10.38 9.17 9.28
CA VAL A 188 -10.89 8.06 8.47
C VAL A 188 -11.63 8.66 7.28
N PHE A 189 -11.24 8.25 6.09
CA PHE A 189 -11.87 8.59 4.83
C PHE A 189 -12.44 7.34 4.19
N TYR A 190 -13.28 7.53 3.20
CA TYR A 190 -13.83 6.44 2.38
C TYR A 190 -13.48 6.70 0.93
N ALA A 191 -13.18 5.63 0.20
CA ALA A 191 -12.98 5.70 -1.24
C ALA A 191 -14.22 6.33 -1.90
N PRO A 192 -14.04 7.14 -2.96
CA PRO A 192 -15.16 7.65 -3.73
C PRO A 192 -16.06 6.51 -4.22
N THR A 193 -17.36 6.74 -4.22
CA THR A 193 -18.33 5.83 -4.86
C THR A 193 -18.11 5.84 -6.36
N ASP A 194 -18.08 4.67 -6.98
CA ASP A 194 -18.06 4.56 -8.43
C ASP A 194 -19.43 4.99 -8.97
N PRO A 195 -19.50 6.06 -9.79
CA PRO A 195 -20.77 6.50 -10.35
C PRO A 195 -21.44 5.44 -11.27
N ASN A 196 -20.69 4.41 -11.68
CA ASN A 196 -21.16 3.32 -12.51
C ASN A 196 -21.36 2.00 -11.73
N SER A 197 -21.13 1.96 -10.42
CA SER A 197 -21.54 0.85 -9.60
C SER A 197 -23.05 0.98 -9.36
N GLY A 198 -23.84 0.38 -10.25
CA GLY A 198 -25.26 0.15 -9.94
C GLY A 198 -25.34 -0.72 -8.69
N ASP A 199 -25.88 -0.17 -7.61
CA ASP A 199 -26.36 -0.91 -6.44
C ASP A 199 -27.54 -1.82 -6.84
#